data_1758f1d7a577fc4eac3f89ed674ee01e
#
_entry.id   1758f1d7a577fc4eac3f89ed674ee01e
#
_cell.length_a   1.000
_cell.length_b   1.000
_cell.length_c   1.000
_cell.angle_alpha   90.00
_cell.angle_beta   90.00
_cell.angle_gamma   90.00
#
_symmetry.space_group_name_H-M   'P 1'
#
loop_
_entity.id
_entity.type
_entity.pdbx_description
1 polymer ?
#
loop_
_entity_poly.entity_id
_entity_poly.type
_entity_poly.pdbx_seq_one_letter_code
_entity_poly.pdbx_strand_id
1 'polypeptide(L)'
;MNKNYSLKTAPTALSKEQKSQNRPKAKRIVIGVDVHLKSYHAACKIDNGAIGAVAKFRSQTELLLYIEKQLKAAEEVVVVYEAGPLGYVLYRELEAQGVRCYVCGAESTQQRSKRRKNNQIDARTLSSNLFNYLNGNEGALQLVRVPTPAQEQARARSRQHDQLVQERKRLAAQGNSLLLSQGYGSWQNWWRPKAFSQLSQLVSPWILELLKGWVDLLQALDEKIQQAKVALAQRYQGPRPKGVGAASLAQLSAEVLDWQRYSSGRKIGCLAGMVPSEWSTGDNQRLGAITKVGVPAIRRIITEAVWRIILFQPQYQPVQKWQEVLSGTNRALKKKAIVAIGRQLMVDLWRVQTGRISAQELNLVMIGG
;
A
#
# COMPACT_ATOMS: atom_id res chain seq x y z
N MET A 1 -23.32 -42.45 -78.93
CA MET A 1 -22.29 -42.35 -77.83
C MET A 1 -22.50 -41.03 -77.15
N ASN A 2 -23.27 -41.01 -76.08
CA ASN A 2 -23.52 -39.81 -75.25
C ASN A 2 -22.51 -39.78 -74.09
N LYS A 3 -21.63 -38.78 -74.05
CA LYS A 3 -20.80 -38.51 -72.92
C LYS A 3 -21.46 -37.50 -72.00
N ASN A 4 -21.98 -37.98 -70.86
CA ASN A 4 -22.41 -37.12 -69.72
C ASN A 4 -21.22 -36.49 -69.02
N TYR A 5 -21.13 -35.17 -69.11
CA TYR A 5 -20.21 -34.40 -68.26
C TYR A 5 -20.90 -34.01 -66.96
N SER A 6 -20.49 -34.64 -65.85
CA SER A 6 -20.87 -34.25 -64.51
C SER A 6 -20.15 -32.98 -64.11
N LEU A 7 -20.88 -31.88 -63.90
CA LEU A 7 -20.35 -30.63 -63.29
C LEU A 7 -20.07 -30.87 -61.80
N LYS A 8 -18.78 -30.93 -61.45
CA LYS A 8 -18.34 -30.85 -60.06
C LYS A 8 -18.53 -29.39 -59.57
N THR A 9 -19.51 -29.16 -58.71
CA THR A 9 -19.67 -27.91 -57.98
C THR A 9 -18.48 -27.68 -57.06
N ALA A 10 -17.75 -26.57 -57.27
CA ALA A 10 -16.67 -26.15 -56.41
C ALA A 10 -17.23 -25.77 -55.01
N PRO A 11 -16.55 -26.08 -53.89
CA PRO A 11 -17.00 -25.70 -52.57
C PRO A 11 -17.03 -24.18 -52.43
N THR A 12 -18.16 -23.62 -52.11
CA THR A 12 -18.38 -22.21 -51.86
C THR A 12 -17.45 -21.76 -50.72
N ALA A 13 -16.52 -20.84 -51.01
CA ALA A 13 -15.62 -20.28 -50.02
C ALA A 13 -16.43 -19.51 -48.95
N LEU A 14 -16.42 -20.00 -47.72
CA LEU A 14 -17.03 -19.32 -46.59
C LEU A 14 -16.51 -17.87 -46.45
N SER A 15 -17.42 -16.94 -46.19
CA SER A 15 -17.08 -15.53 -45.95
C SER A 15 -16.10 -15.39 -44.78
N LYS A 16 -15.35 -14.28 -44.74
CA LYS A 16 -14.40 -14.02 -43.63
C LYS A 16 -15.08 -14.07 -42.26
N GLU A 17 -16.34 -13.68 -42.16
CA GLU A 17 -17.17 -13.74 -40.97
C GLU A 17 -17.55 -15.18 -40.55
N GLN A 18 -17.93 -16.04 -41.50
CA GLN A 18 -18.23 -17.45 -41.24
C GLN A 18 -16.95 -18.24 -40.88
N LYS A 19 -15.78 -17.88 -41.39
CA LYS A 19 -14.50 -18.47 -40.98
C LYS A 19 -14.07 -18.04 -39.58
N SER A 20 -14.55 -16.89 -39.08
CA SER A 20 -14.28 -16.40 -37.71
C SER A 20 -15.15 -17.15 -36.67
N GLN A 21 -16.37 -17.51 -37.01
CA GLN A 21 -17.31 -18.21 -36.11
C GLN A 21 -16.98 -19.71 -35.92
N ASN A 22 -16.16 -20.30 -36.78
CA ASN A 22 -15.85 -21.74 -36.76
C ASN A 22 -14.44 -22.06 -36.22
N ARG A 23 -13.74 -21.10 -35.62
CA ARG A 23 -12.47 -21.40 -34.95
C ARG A 23 -12.75 -21.92 -33.54
N PRO A 24 -12.16 -23.06 -33.11
CA PRO A 24 -12.31 -23.54 -31.76
C PRO A 24 -11.77 -22.45 -30.81
N LYS A 25 -12.52 -22.14 -29.75
CA LYS A 25 -12.11 -21.21 -28.73
C LYS A 25 -10.85 -21.76 -28.04
N ALA A 26 -9.90 -20.89 -27.73
CA ALA A 26 -8.79 -21.22 -26.87
C ALA A 26 -9.33 -21.58 -25.46
N LYS A 27 -8.66 -22.48 -24.76
CA LYS A 27 -9.03 -22.81 -23.37
C LYS A 27 -8.78 -21.59 -22.45
N ARG A 28 -7.62 -20.97 -22.61
CA ARG A 28 -7.25 -19.83 -21.76
C ARG A 28 -6.40 -18.80 -22.52
N ILE A 29 -6.71 -17.52 -22.33
CA ILE A 29 -5.85 -16.41 -22.73
C ILE A 29 -5.34 -15.69 -21.48
N VAL A 30 -4.02 -15.60 -21.33
CA VAL A 30 -3.35 -14.91 -20.24
C VAL A 30 -2.78 -13.61 -20.76
N ILE A 31 -3.14 -12.49 -20.13
CA ILE A 31 -2.77 -11.14 -20.57
C ILE A 31 -1.99 -10.44 -19.46
N GLY A 32 -0.74 -10.07 -19.74
CA GLY A 32 0.03 -9.17 -18.90
C GLY A 32 -0.08 -7.74 -19.42
N VAL A 33 -0.45 -6.80 -18.54
CA VAL A 33 -0.64 -5.39 -18.90
C VAL A 33 0.34 -4.52 -18.13
N ASP A 34 1.19 -3.81 -18.85
CA ASP A 34 2.00 -2.73 -18.28
C ASP A 34 1.22 -1.42 -18.41
N VAL A 35 0.92 -0.81 -17.26
CA VAL A 35 -0.03 0.30 -17.12
C VAL A 35 0.71 1.61 -16.84
N HIS A 36 0.56 2.59 -17.73
CA HIS A 36 1.10 3.93 -17.61
C HIS A 36 -0.01 4.99 -17.71
N LEU A 37 0.29 6.22 -17.24
CA LEU A 37 -0.66 7.34 -17.29
C LEU A 37 -1.25 7.63 -18.68
N LYS A 38 -0.48 7.41 -19.75
CA LYS A 38 -0.84 7.80 -21.12
C LYS A 38 -0.83 6.62 -22.09
N SER A 39 -0.59 5.41 -21.64
CA SER A 39 -0.52 4.24 -22.51
C SER A 39 -0.59 2.93 -21.74
N TYR A 40 -1.11 1.92 -22.39
CA TYR A 40 -1.21 0.56 -21.89
C TYR A 40 -0.51 -0.37 -22.89
N HIS A 41 0.30 -1.29 -22.40
CA HIS A 41 0.96 -2.29 -23.25
C HIS A 41 0.52 -3.67 -22.79
N ALA A 42 -0.12 -4.44 -23.67
CA ALA A 42 -0.61 -5.75 -23.36
C ALA A 42 0.06 -6.84 -24.17
N ALA A 43 0.52 -7.89 -23.50
CA ALA A 43 1.06 -9.10 -24.09
C ALA A 43 0.17 -10.28 -23.78
N CYS A 44 -0.24 -11.04 -24.82
CA CYS A 44 -1.10 -12.21 -24.69
C CYS A 44 -0.32 -13.50 -24.85
N LYS A 45 -0.66 -14.50 -24.04
CA LYS A 45 -0.30 -15.90 -24.22
C LYS A 45 -1.56 -16.72 -24.34
N ILE A 46 -1.68 -17.47 -25.43
CA ILE A 46 -2.83 -18.33 -25.74
C ILE A 46 -2.43 -19.77 -25.40
N ASP A 47 -3.18 -20.38 -24.49
CA ASP A 47 -2.92 -21.74 -23.99
C ASP A 47 -1.43 -21.94 -23.66
N ASN A 48 -0.79 -22.99 -24.17
CA ASN A 48 0.64 -23.28 -24.01
C ASN A 48 1.52 -22.66 -25.10
N GLY A 49 0.94 -21.80 -25.97
CA GLY A 49 1.68 -21.16 -27.07
C GLY A 49 2.71 -20.12 -26.60
N ALA A 50 3.43 -19.57 -27.56
CA ALA A 50 4.37 -18.47 -27.30
C ALA A 50 3.59 -17.17 -26.96
N ILE A 51 4.27 -16.25 -26.26
CA ILE A 51 3.72 -14.91 -26.01
C ILE A 51 3.73 -14.12 -27.31
N GLY A 52 2.58 -13.63 -27.72
CA GLY A 52 2.38 -12.85 -28.94
C GLY A 52 3.07 -11.49 -28.95
N ALA A 53 2.86 -10.72 -30.01
CA ALA A 53 3.30 -9.33 -30.10
C ALA A 53 2.61 -8.48 -29.04
N VAL A 54 3.31 -7.46 -28.54
CA VAL A 54 2.76 -6.51 -27.57
C VAL A 54 1.88 -5.50 -28.30
N ALA A 55 0.62 -5.43 -27.93
CA ALA A 55 -0.31 -4.41 -28.36
C ALA A 55 -0.17 -3.16 -27.50
N LYS A 56 -0.28 -1.98 -28.12
CA LYS A 56 -0.24 -0.68 -27.44
C LYS A 56 -1.56 0.04 -27.59
N PHE A 57 -2.07 0.57 -26.47
CA PHE A 57 -3.34 1.30 -26.38
C PHE A 57 -3.09 2.69 -25.79
N ARG A 58 -3.84 3.68 -26.26
CA ARG A 58 -3.75 5.08 -25.81
C ARG A 58 -4.68 5.39 -24.64
N SER A 59 -5.69 4.54 -24.43
CA SER A 59 -6.67 4.71 -23.37
C SER A 59 -7.07 3.38 -22.74
N GLN A 60 -7.62 3.44 -21.53
CA GLN A 60 -8.20 2.29 -20.86
C GLN A 60 -9.36 1.69 -21.67
N THR A 61 -10.18 2.54 -22.29
CA THR A 61 -11.30 2.10 -23.15
C THR A 61 -10.82 1.23 -24.31
N GLU A 62 -9.73 1.63 -25.00
CA GLU A 62 -9.16 0.83 -26.09
C GLU A 62 -8.67 -0.55 -25.56
N LEU A 63 -8.03 -0.57 -24.38
CA LEU A 63 -7.60 -1.82 -23.75
C LEU A 63 -8.81 -2.72 -23.42
N LEU A 64 -9.86 -2.16 -22.84
CA LEU A 64 -11.07 -2.92 -22.49
C LEU A 64 -11.76 -3.51 -23.71
N LEU A 65 -11.90 -2.75 -24.79
CA LEU A 65 -12.41 -3.24 -26.07
C LEU A 65 -11.55 -4.37 -26.65
N TYR A 66 -10.23 -4.27 -26.49
CA TYR A 66 -9.33 -5.34 -26.89
C TYR A 66 -9.56 -6.61 -26.06
N ILE A 67 -9.69 -6.48 -24.73
CA ILE A 67 -9.93 -7.62 -23.83
C ILE A 67 -11.31 -8.25 -24.10
N GLU A 68 -12.34 -7.46 -24.39
CA GLU A 68 -13.66 -7.96 -24.78
C GLU A 68 -13.59 -8.85 -26.05
N LYS A 69 -12.75 -8.50 -27.02
CA LYS A 69 -12.50 -9.36 -28.19
C LYS A 69 -11.85 -10.69 -27.80
N GLN A 70 -10.96 -10.69 -26.80
CA GLN A 70 -10.34 -11.92 -26.32
C GLN A 70 -11.34 -12.82 -25.59
N LEU A 71 -12.32 -12.25 -24.85
CA LEU A 71 -13.40 -13.00 -24.21
C LEU A 71 -14.25 -13.80 -25.22
N LYS A 72 -14.41 -13.28 -26.45
CA LYS A 72 -15.12 -13.99 -27.52
C LYS A 72 -14.29 -15.14 -28.11
N ALA A 73 -12.95 -15.07 -27.97
CA ALA A 73 -11.99 -16.01 -28.56
C ALA A 73 -11.53 -17.14 -27.61
N ALA A 74 -11.83 -17.07 -26.32
CA ALA A 74 -11.40 -18.05 -25.32
C ALA A 74 -12.54 -18.41 -24.35
N GLU A 75 -12.37 -19.55 -23.66
CA GLU A 75 -13.25 -19.98 -22.57
C GLU A 75 -12.96 -19.18 -21.29
N GLU A 76 -11.68 -18.88 -21.04
CA GLU A 76 -11.21 -18.09 -19.89
C GLU A 76 -10.21 -17.02 -20.35
N VAL A 77 -10.42 -15.78 -19.91
CA VAL A 77 -9.44 -14.69 -20.04
C VAL A 77 -9.01 -14.24 -18.66
N VAL A 78 -7.70 -14.23 -18.43
CA VAL A 78 -7.09 -13.84 -17.14
C VAL A 78 -6.11 -12.71 -17.39
N VAL A 79 -6.23 -11.64 -16.60
CA VAL A 79 -5.41 -10.44 -16.75
C VAL A 79 -4.56 -10.21 -15.50
N VAL A 80 -3.35 -9.72 -15.66
CA VAL A 80 -2.52 -9.20 -14.57
C VAL A 80 -1.92 -7.86 -14.94
N TYR A 81 -1.84 -6.96 -13.96
CA TYR A 81 -1.08 -5.72 -14.07
C TYR A 81 -0.37 -5.39 -12.76
N GLU A 82 0.66 -4.51 -12.85
CA GLU A 82 1.41 -4.06 -11.68
C GLU A 82 0.67 -2.93 -10.96
N ALA A 83 0.61 -2.99 -9.61
CA ALA A 83 0.08 -1.91 -8.78
C ALA A 83 0.86 -0.62 -9.01
N GLY A 84 0.17 0.43 -9.44
CA GLY A 84 0.77 1.70 -9.79
C GLY A 84 -0.10 2.91 -9.44
N PRO A 85 0.22 4.09 -9.93
CA PRO A 85 -0.47 5.35 -9.60
C PRO A 85 -1.93 5.39 -10.05
N LEU A 86 -2.34 4.54 -11.00
CA LEU A 86 -3.72 4.47 -11.50
C LEU A 86 -4.67 3.66 -10.58
N GLY A 87 -4.14 3.12 -9.48
CA GLY A 87 -4.96 2.42 -8.48
C GLY A 87 -5.61 1.15 -9.01
N TYR A 88 -6.88 0.92 -8.61
CA TYR A 88 -7.59 -0.32 -8.86
C TYR A 88 -8.85 -0.16 -9.75
N VAL A 89 -8.96 0.96 -10.47
CA VAL A 89 -10.12 1.19 -11.36
C VAL A 89 -10.16 0.15 -12.46
N LEU A 90 -9.04 -0.08 -13.13
CA LEU A 90 -8.93 -1.10 -14.18
C LEU A 90 -9.31 -2.51 -13.67
N TYR A 91 -8.86 -2.88 -12.46
CA TYR A 91 -9.24 -4.14 -11.84
C TYR A 91 -10.77 -4.29 -11.73
N ARG A 92 -11.45 -3.25 -11.21
CA ARG A 92 -12.89 -3.29 -11.00
C ARG A 92 -13.68 -3.32 -12.29
N GLU A 93 -13.23 -2.62 -13.32
CA GLU A 93 -13.88 -2.64 -14.63
C GLU A 93 -13.74 -4.00 -15.32
N LEU A 94 -12.57 -4.65 -15.17
CA LEU A 94 -12.36 -6.00 -15.68
C LEU A 94 -13.20 -7.03 -14.94
N GLU A 95 -13.25 -6.99 -13.61
CA GLU A 95 -14.10 -7.87 -12.81
C GLU A 95 -15.59 -7.68 -13.13
N ALA A 96 -16.04 -6.44 -13.36
CA ALA A 96 -17.41 -6.13 -13.77
C ALA A 96 -17.77 -6.72 -15.15
N GLN A 97 -16.78 -6.93 -16.01
CA GLN A 97 -16.94 -7.60 -17.32
C GLN A 97 -16.78 -9.12 -17.22
N GLY A 98 -16.64 -9.69 -16.03
CA GLY A 98 -16.42 -11.13 -15.83
C GLY A 98 -15.00 -11.60 -16.14
N VAL A 99 -14.03 -10.66 -16.25
CA VAL A 99 -12.62 -10.98 -16.48
C VAL A 99 -11.92 -11.17 -15.15
N ARG A 100 -11.36 -12.34 -14.92
CA ARG A 100 -10.53 -12.61 -13.74
C ARG A 100 -9.25 -11.79 -13.79
N CYS A 101 -9.10 -10.85 -12.85
CA CYS A 101 -7.98 -9.93 -12.84
C CYS A 101 -7.10 -10.09 -11.58
N TYR A 102 -5.80 -10.04 -11.76
CA TYR A 102 -4.81 -10.01 -10.69
C TYR A 102 -4.03 -8.70 -10.68
N VAL A 103 -3.69 -8.23 -9.50
CA VAL A 103 -2.79 -7.09 -9.31
C VAL A 103 -1.56 -7.59 -8.58
N CYS A 104 -0.37 -7.31 -9.10
CA CYS A 104 0.88 -7.69 -8.47
C CYS A 104 1.67 -6.49 -7.95
N GLY A 105 2.57 -6.72 -7.00
CA GLY A 105 3.48 -5.69 -6.47
C GLY A 105 4.64 -5.39 -7.41
N ALA A 106 5.21 -4.19 -7.29
CA ALA A 106 6.35 -3.73 -8.08
C ALA A 106 7.61 -4.63 -7.99
N GLU A 107 7.75 -5.38 -6.90
CA GLU A 107 8.91 -6.26 -6.68
C GLU A 107 8.91 -7.50 -7.57
N SER A 108 7.77 -7.93 -8.09
CA SER A 108 7.69 -9.11 -8.96
C SER A 108 8.41 -8.92 -10.30
N THR A 109 8.67 -7.68 -10.70
CA THR A 109 9.40 -7.33 -11.93
C THR A 109 10.85 -6.91 -11.68
N GLN A 110 11.24 -6.56 -10.44
CA GLN A 110 12.55 -6.00 -10.11
C GLN A 110 13.71 -7.00 -10.00
N GLN A 111 13.48 -8.29 -9.91
CA GLN A 111 14.57 -9.29 -9.82
C GLN A 111 15.51 -9.34 -11.04
N ARG A 112 15.28 -8.49 -12.05
CA ARG A 112 16.11 -8.39 -13.27
C ARG A 112 16.73 -7.01 -13.47
N SER A 113 17.13 -6.31 -12.42
CA SER A 113 17.51 -4.89 -12.36
C SER A 113 18.71 -4.42 -13.18
N LYS A 114 19.34 -5.25 -14.04
CA LYS A 114 20.48 -4.85 -14.89
C LYS A 114 20.15 -4.71 -16.38
N ARG A 115 18.91 -4.97 -16.82
CA ARG A 115 18.53 -4.81 -18.24
C ARG A 115 17.78 -3.48 -18.45
N ARG A 116 17.91 -2.88 -19.65
CA ARG A 116 17.14 -1.71 -20.07
C ARG A 116 15.64 -1.92 -19.79
N LYS A 117 15.04 -1.05 -19.00
CA LYS A 117 13.61 -1.04 -18.74
C LYS A 117 12.86 -0.71 -20.04
N ASN A 118 11.95 -1.61 -20.46
CA ASN A 118 11.16 -1.44 -21.68
C ASN A 118 9.75 -2.00 -21.41
N ASN A 119 8.72 -1.18 -21.59
CA ASN A 119 7.31 -1.50 -21.36
C ASN A 119 6.86 -2.79 -22.08
N GLN A 120 7.43 -3.10 -23.23
CA GLN A 120 7.13 -4.36 -23.95
C GLN A 120 7.67 -5.60 -23.20
N ILE A 121 8.85 -5.48 -22.58
CA ILE A 121 9.44 -6.57 -21.79
C ILE A 121 8.63 -6.77 -20.54
N ASP A 122 8.16 -5.68 -19.91
CA ASP A 122 7.40 -5.72 -18.66
C ASP A 122 6.04 -6.40 -18.88
N ALA A 123 5.29 -6.05 -19.93
CA ALA A 123 4.02 -6.70 -20.29
C ALA A 123 4.20 -8.21 -20.58
N ARG A 124 5.25 -8.60 -21.33
CA ARG A 124 5.56 -10.00 -21.61
C ARG A 124 5.94 -10.79 -20.36
N THR A 125 6.73 -10.16 -19.47
CA THR A 125 7.13 -10.76 -18.20
C THR A 125 5.91 -11.00 -17.30
N LEU A 126 4.99 -10.02 -17.22
CA LEU A 126 3.74 -10.15 -16.48
C LEU A 126 2.89 -11.31 -17.01
N SER A 127 2.72 -11.41 -18.33
CA SER A 127 1.98 -12.52 -18.96
C SER A 127 2.61 -13.88 -18.65
N SER A 128 3.96 -14.00 -18.74
CA SER A 128 4.68 -15.23 -18.40
C SER A 128 4.54 -15.60 -16.92
N ASN A 129 4.68 -14.62 -16.04
CA ASN A 129 4.58 -14.85 -14.60
C ASN A 129 3.16 -15.26 -14.19
N LEU A 130 2.13 -14.63 -14.77
CA LEU A 130 0.74 -15.03 -14.54
C LEU A 130 0.50 -16.46 -15.03
N PHE A 131 0.98 -16.82 -16.21
CA PHE A 131 0.85 -18.18 -16.72
C PHE A 131 1.50 -19.19 -15.77
N ASN A 132 2.71 -18.94 -15.30
CA ASN A 132 3.40 -19.80 -14.34
C ASN A 132 2.67 -19.90 -13.00
N TYR A 133 2.13 -18.78 -12.50
CA TYR A 133 1.32 -18.75 -11.29
C TYR A 133 0.06 -19.62 -11.41
N LEU A 134 -0.67 -19.52 -12.53
CA LEU A 134 -1.87 -20.30 -12.79
C LEU A 134 -1.59 -21.81 -12.96
N ASN A 135 -0.36 -22.15 -13.29
CA ASN A 135 0.10 -23.54 -13.40
C ASN A 135 0.81 -24.06 -12.13
N GLY A 136 0.59 -23.41 -10.98
CA GLY A 136 1.03 -23.91 -9.66
C GLY A 136 2.33 -23.31 -9.12
N ASN A 137 3.03 -22.44 -9.86
CA ASN A 137 4.17 -21.72 -9.32
C ASN A 137 3.73 -20.43 -8.60
N GLU A 138 3.27 -20.57 -7.36
CA GLU A 138 2.80 -19.44 -6.54
C GLU A 138 3.87 -18.35 -6.34
N GLY A 139 5.15 -18.69 -6.40
CA GLY A 139 6.26 -17.73 -6.29
C GLY A 139 6.46 -16.86 -7.53
N ALA A 140 5.80 -17.16 -8.66
CA ALA A 140 5.95 -16.39 -9.91
C ALA A 140 5.34 -14.98 -9.83
N LEU A 141 4.34 -14.75 -8.96
CA LEU A 141 3.69 -13.47 -8.75
C LEU A 141 3.51 -13.16 -7.27
N GLN A 142 3.87 -11.95 -6.87
CA GLN A 142 3.54 -11.41 -5.57
C GLN A 142 2.22 -10.64 -5.66
N LEU A 143 1.12 -11.30 -5.37
CA LEU A 143 -0.21 -10.71 -5.50
C LEU A 143 -0.47 -9.65 -4.43
N VAL A 144 -1.01 -8.53 -4.86
CA VAL A 144 -1.54 -7.48 -4.00
C VAL A 144 -3.02 -7.73 -3.78
N ARG A 145 -3.46 -7.76 -2.53
CA ARG A 145 -4.88 -7.75 -2.24
C ARG A 145 -5.49 -6.41 -2.63
N VAL A 146 -6.41 -6.43 -3.56
CA VAL A 146 -7.18 -5.25 -3.94
C VAL A 146 -8.13 -4.87 -2.81
N PRO A 147 -8.04 -3.64 -2.27
CA PRO A 147 -8.96 -3.17 -1.23
C PRO A 147 -10.36 -2.94 -1.79
N THR A 148 -11.37 -3.09 -0.95
CA THR A 148 -12.73 -2.65 -1.30
C THR A 148 -12.77 -1.12 -1.45
N PRO A 149 -13.76 -0.55 -2.15
CA PRO A 149 -13.93 0.91 -2.24
C PRO A 149 -13.99 1.61 -0.87
N ALA A 150 -14.67 0.99 0.09
CA ALA A 150 -14.74 1.50 1.47
C ALA A 150 -13.37 1.49 2.17
N GLN A 151 -12.57 0.45 1.96
CA GLN A 151 -11.21 0.36 2.49
C GLN A 151 -10.27 1.38 1.84
N GLU A 152 -10.40 1.62 0.52
CA GLU A 152 -9.64 2.69 -0.15
C GLU A 152 -10.00 4.07 0.38
N GLN A 153 -11.29 4.33 0.58
CA GLN A 153 -11.77 5.58 1.14
C GLN A 153 -11.24 5.80 2.57
N ALA A 154 -11.25 4.77 3.41
CA ALA A 154 -10.69 4.85 4.76
C ALA A 154 -9.19 5.15 4.73
N ARG A 155 -8.44 4.48 3.85
CA ARG A 155 -7.01 4.71 3.65
C ARG A 155 -6.72 6.11 3.10
N ALA A 156 -7.50 6.60 2.15
CA ALA A 156 -7.35 7.95 1.60
C ALA A 156 -7.51 9.03 2.68
N ARG A 157 -8.50 8.89 3.55
CA ARG A 157 -8.71 9.82 4.69
C ARG A 157 -7.58 9.76 5.72
N SER A 158 -7.09 8.57 6.03
CA SER A 158 -5.91 8.38 6.89
C SER A 158 -4.69 9.12 6.32
N ARG A 159 -4.44 8.95 5.03
CA ARG A 159 -3.31 9.58 4.34
C ARG A 159 -3.48 11.09 4.20
N GLN A 160 -4.70 11.58 3.99
CA GLN A 160 -5.00 13.02 3.98
C GLN A 160 -4.64 13.66 5.33
N HIS A 161 -5.04 13.05 6.44
CA HIS A 161 -4.65 13.53 7.78
C HIS A 161 -3.12 13.60 7.91
N ASP A 162 -2.40 12.56 7.49
CA ASP A 162 -0.94 12.54 7.57
C ASP A 162 -0.30 13.62 6.68
N GLN A 163 -0.83 13.86 5.48
CA GLN A 163 -0.37 14.93 4.58
C GLN A 163 -0.54 16.30 5.22
N LEU A 164 -1.71 16.61 5.80
CA LEU A 164 -1.95 17.87 6.51
C LEU A 164 -0.95 18.07 7.67
N VAL A 165 -0.66 17.02 8.43
CA VAL A 165 0.35 17.08 9.51
C VAL A 165 1.75 17.34 8.95
N GLN A 166 2.12 16.74 7.81
CA GLN A 166 3.43 16.99 7.20
C GLN A 166 3.54 18.42 6.66
N GLU A 167 2.51 18.95 6.01
CA GLU A 167 2.50 20.35 5.53
C GLU A 167 2.62 21.34 6.69
N ARG A 168 1.89 21.14 7.78
CA ARG A 168 2.04 21.94 8.98
C ARG A 168 3.48 21.93 9.51
N LYS A 169 4.09 20.73 9.62
CA LYS A 169 5.47 20.60 10.08
C LYS A 169 6.45 21.32 9.17
N ARG A 170 6.25 21.25 7.85
CA ARG A 170 7.10 21.90 6.85
C ARG A 170 7.05 23.42 6.97
N LEU A 171 5.86 24.01 7.03
CA LEU A 171 5.69 25.44 7.18
C LEU A 171 6.18 25.94 8.53
N ALA A 172 5.89 25.23 9.62
CA ALA A 172 6.39 25.56 10.94
C ALA A 172 7.92 25.57 11.03
N ALA A 173 8.58 24.62 10.38
CA ALA A 173 10.03 24.56 10.30
C ALA A 173 10.62 25.72 9.48
N GLN A 174 9.97 26.16 8.42
CA GLN A 174 10.40 27.32 7.62
C GLN A 174 10.41 28.60 8.46
N GLY A 175 9.31 28.87 9.19
CA GLY A 175 9.27 30.04 10.09
C GLY A 175 10.30 29.96 11.22
N ASN A 176 10.48 28.78 11.78
CA ASN A 176 11.50 28.57 12.83
C ASN A 176 12.94 28.75 12.29
N SER A 177 13.20 28.35 11.04
CA SER A 177 14.48 28.56 10.36
C SER A 177 14.75 30.05 10.14
N LEU A 178 13.76 30.84 9.75
CA LEU A 178 13.85 32.28 9.62
C LEU A 178 14.20 32.93 10.97
N LEU A 179 13.48 32.57 12.04
CA LEU A 179 13.75 33.08 13.38
C LEU A 179 15.15 32.76 13.86
N LEU A 180 15.61 31.53 13.68
CA LEU A 180 16.95 31.08 14.02
C LEU A 180 18.02 31.86 13.27
N SER A 181 17.87 32.04 11.95
CA SER A 181 18.85 32.76 11.11
C SER A 181 18.98 34.25 11.47
N GLN A 182 17.97 34.80 12.13
CA GLN A 182 17.95 36.19 12.58
C GLN A 182 18.22 36.36 14.07
N GLY A 183 18.67 35.30 14.76
CA GLY A 183 19.12 35.35 16.16
C GLY A 183 17.98 35.29 17.20
N TYR A 184 16.74 35.10 16.80
CA TYR A 184 15.59 35.05 17.75
C TYR A 184 15.42 33.69 18.45
N GLY A 185 16.26 32.71 18.15
CA GLY A 185 16.20 31.40 18.74
C GLY A 185 15.06 30.51 18.16
N SER A 186 14.86 29.34 18.77
CA SER A 186 13.83 28.38 18.34
C SER A 186 12.53 28.57 19.13
N TRP A 187 11.43 28.72 18.44
CA TRP A 187 10.11 28.89 19.02
C TRP A 187 9.20 27.72 18.69
N GLN A 188 8.80 26.96 19.72
CA GLN A 188 7.84 25.88 19.54
C GLN A 188 6.43 26.42 19.29
N ASN A 189 5.75 25.93 18.27
CA ASN A 189 4.38 26.34 17.90
C ASN A 189 4.23 27.87 17.79
N TRP A 190 5.21 28.53 17.23
CA TRP A 190 5.32 30.00 17.12
C TRP A 190 4.09 30.67 16.47
N TRP A 191 3.32 29.95 15.64
CA TRP A 191 2.11 30.44 14.96
C TRP A 191 0.86 30.47 15.83
N ARG A 192 0.90 29.83 17.02
CA ARG A 192 -0.27 29.83 17.91
C ARG A 192 -0.47 31.22 18.53
N PRO A 193 -1.75 31.66 18.76
CA PRO A 193 -2.05 33.04 19.16
C PRO A 193 -1.19 33.59 20.29
N LYS A 194 -1.03 32.83 21.37
CA LYS A 194 -0.21 33.24 22.53
C LYS A 194 1.28 33.39 22.17
N ALA A 195 1.87 32.42 21.47
CA ALA A 195 3.28 32.45 21.09
C ALA A 195 3.53 33.54 20.04
N PHE A 196 2.64 33.68 19.07
CA PHE A 196 2.74 34.70 18.02
C PHE A 196 2.62 36.13 18.57
N SER A 197 1.71 36.38 19.53
CA SER A 197 1.57 37.67 20.21
C SER A 197 2.86 38.07 20.94
N GLN A 198 3.53 37.15 21.62
CA GLN A 198 4.82 37.39 22.24
C GLN A 198 5.91 37.67 21.21
N LEU A 199 5.98 36.84 20.17
CA LEU A 199 6.98 36.91 19.11
C LEU A 199 6.86 38.25 18.32
N SER A 200 5.66 38.70 18.06
CA SER A 200 5.39 39.95 17.30
C SER A 200 5.94 41.22 17.97
N GLN A 201 6.18 41.16 19.28
CA GLN A 201 6.77 42.29 20.04
C GLN A 201 8.30 42.29 20.00
N LEU A 202 8.89 41.17 19.62
CA LEU A 202 10.35 40.96 19.66
C LEU A 202 11.01 41.05 18.29
N VAL A 203 10.31 40.62 17.24
CA VAL A 203 10.90 40.56 15.90
C VAL A 203 10.78 41.86 15.13
N SER A 204 11.71 42.09 14.22
CA SER A 204 11.65 43.25 13.32
C SER A 204 10.45 43.20 12.39
N PRO A 205 9.93 44.39 11.92
CA PRO A 205 8.69 44.48 11.11
C PRO A 205 8.71 43.56 9.86
N TRP A 206 9.82 43.49 9.15
CA TRP A 206 9.90 42.69 7.92
C TRP A 206 9.81 41.17 8.21
N ILE A 207 10.37 40.71 9.34
CA ILE A 207 10.24 39.30 9.77
C ILE A 207 8.79 39.02 10.15
N LEU A 208 8.17 39.93 10.89
CA LEU A 208 6.78 39.82 11.28
C LEU A 208 5.84 39.72 10.06
N GLU A 209 6.10 40.50 9.02
CA GLU A 209 5.34 40.45 7.75
C GLU A 209 5.45 39.04 7.10
N LEU A 210 6.64 38.49 6.98
CA LEU A 210 6.84 37.15 6.43
C LEU A 210 6.18 36.07 7.30
N LEU A 211 6.29 36.16 8.62
CA LEU A 211 5.66 35.21 9.52
C LEU A 211 4.14 35.26 9.44
N LYS A 212 3.53 36.46 9.34
CA LYS A 212 2.08 36.64 9.15
C LYS A 212 1.56 35.89 7.94
N GLY A 213 2.30 35.88 6.81
CA GLY A 213 1.94 35.12 5.62
C GLY A 213 1.78 33.60 5.84
N TRP A 214 2.41 33.06 6.89
CA TRP A 214 2.30 31.64 7.23
C TRP A 214 1.35 31.35 8.40
N VAL A 215 1.09 32.31 9.26
CA VAL A 215 0.28 32.12 10.48
C VAL A 215 -1.12 31.64 10.15
N ASP A 216 -1.80 32.31 9.24
CA ASP A 216 -3.18 31.96 8.84
C ASP A 216 -3.25 30.56 8.22
N LEU A 217 -2.26 30.21 7.40
CA LEU A 217 -2.15 28.88 6.81
C LEU A 217 -1.91 27.79 7.87
N LEU A 218 -1.05 28.06 8.85
CA LEU A 218 -0.74 27.13 9.93
C LEU A 218 -1.93 26.95 10.87
N GLN A 219 -2.68 28.00 11.17
CA GLN A 219 -3.92 27.93 11.96
C GLN A 219 -5.00 27.14 11.22
N ALA A 220 -5.22 27.44 9.95
CA ALA A 220 -6.14 26.66 9.12
C ALA A 220 -5.76 25.17 9.00
N LEU A 221 -4.45 24.86 8.92
CA LEU A 221 -3.97 23.49 8.95
C LEU A 221 -4.24 22.82 10.29
N ASP A 222 -4.03 23.49 11.42
CA ASP A 222 -4.33 22.95 12.76
C ASP A 222 -5.83 22.61 12.89
N GLU A 223 -6.72 23.46 12.41
CA GLU A 223 -8.18 23.20 12.39
C GLU A 223 -8.51 21.97 11.53
N LYS A 224 -8.01 21.92 10.29
CA LYS A 224 -8.25 20.79 9.38
C LYS A 224 -7.68 19.47 9.92
N ILE A 225 -6.52 19.48 10.56
CA ILE A 225 -5.93 18.33 11.22
C ILE A 225 -6.84 17.84 12.35
N GLN A 226 -7.35 18.77 13.17
CA GLN A 226 -8.25 18.43 14.26
C GLN A 226 -9.58 17.84 13.74
N GLN A 227 -10.19 18.46 12.73
CA GLN A 227 -11.40 17.94 12.07
C GLN A 227 -11.17 16.52 11.51
N ALA A 228 -10.08 16.31 10.78
CA ALA A 228 -9.73 15.01 10.23
C ALA A 228 -9.51 13.96 11.33
N LYS A 229 -8.85 14.33 12.44
CA LYS A 229 -8.62 13.47 13.61
C LYS A 229 -9.92 13.05 14.28
N VAL A 230 -10.85 13.98 14.48
CA VAL A 230 -12.19 13.72 15.04
C VAL A 230 -12.96 12.75 14.13
N ALA A 231 -13.00 13.04 12.82
CA ALA A 231 -13.66 12.19 11.85
C ALA A 231 -13.08 10.76 11.76
N LEU A 232 -11.77 10.61 11.93
CA LEU A 232 -11.11 9.30 12.03
C LEU A 232 -11.50 8.58 13.33
N ALA A 233 -11.51 9.30 14.46
CA ALA A 233 -11.85 8.73 15.76
C ALA A 233 -13.29 8.19 15.79
N GLN A 234 -14.25 8.92 15.20
CA GLN A 234 -15.66 8.52 15.12
C GLN A 234 -15.90 7.24 14.31
N ARG A 235 -14.97 6.91 13.42
CA ARG A 235 -15.06 5.70 12.56
C ARG A 235 -14.53 4.43 13.22
N TYR A 236 -13.86 4.56 14.37
CA TYR A 236 -13.32 3.42 15.09
C TYR A 236 -14.22 3.12 16.29
N GLN A 237 -14.96 2.02 16.20
CA GLN A 237 -15.90 1.57 17.23
C GLN A 237 -15.36 0.38 18.05
N GLY A 238 -14.20 -0.17 17.69
CA GLY A 238 -13.64 -1.35 18.33
C GLY A 238 -12.90 -1.04 19.65
N PRO A 239 -12.60 -2.08 20.44
CA PRO A 239 -11.78 -1.95 21.64
C PRO A 239 -10.36 -1.51 21.27
N ARG A 240 -9.77 -0.67 22.12
CA ARG A 240 -8.42 -0.13 21.92
C ARG A 240 -7.59 -0.17 23.20
N PRO A 241 -6.26 -0.33 23.10
CA PRO A 241 -5.39 -0.25 24.26
C PRO A 241 -5.53 1.10 24.98
N LYS A 242 -5.66 1.08 26.31
CA LYS A 242 -5.64 2.31 27.13
C LYS A 242 -4.40 3.14 26.81
N GLY A 243 -4.57 4.42 26.58
CA GLY A 243 -3.51 5.34 26.15
C GLY A 243 -3.36 5.49 24.62
N VAL A 244 -3.94 4.59 23.82
CA VAL A 244 -3.94 4.72 22.35
C VAL A 244 -5.26 5.31 21.87
N GLY A 245 -5.19 6.38 21.07
CA GLY A 245 -6.37 7.09 20.59
C GLY A 245 -7.14 6.33 19.51
N ALA A 246 -8.48 6.51 19.46
CA ALA A 246 -9.33 5.91 18.44
C ALA A 246 -8.90 6.28 17.00
N ALA A 247 -8.50 7.54 16.77
CA ALA A 247 -7.99 7.97 15.47
C ALA A 247 -6.74 7.18 15.03
N SER A 248 -5.82 6.87 15.95
CA SER A 248 -4.62 6.08 15.65
C SER A 248 -4.98 4.64 15.27
N LEU A 249 -5.96 4.03 15.96
CA LEU A 249 -6.46 2.70 15.63
C LEU A 249 -7.24 2.69 14.31
N ALA A 250 -8.02 3.74 14.02
CA ALA A 250 -8.68 3.91 12.72
C ALA A 250 -7.65 3.95 11.57
N GLN A 251 -6.58 4.72 11.74
CA GLN A 251 -5.48 4.79 10.77
C GLN A 251 -4.77 3.44 10.62
N LEU A 252 -4.46 2.77 11.73
CA LEU A 252 -3.84 1.45 11.72
C LEU A 252 -4.71 0.43 10.97
N SER A 253 -6.00 0.36 11.29
CA SER A 253 -6.95 -0.54 10.64
C SER A 253 -7.09 -0.25 9.14
N ALA A 254 -7.10 1.03 8.74
CA ALA A 254 -7.13 1.43 7.34
C ALA A 254 -5.90 0.95 6.54
N GLU A 255 -4.72 0.89 7.14
CA GLU A 255 -3.51 0.38 6.49
C GLU A 255 -3.39 -1.15 6.55
N VAL A 256 -3.85 -1.79 7.63
CA VAL A 256 -3.88 -3.26 7.77
C VAL A 256 -4.95 -3.88 6.85
N LEU A 257 -6.07 -3.21 6.62
CA LEU A 257 -7.26 -3.59 5.86
C LEU A 257 -8.06 -4.74 6.49
N ASP A 258 -7.40 -5.86 6.77
CA ASP A 258 -8.02 -7.07 7.29
C ASP A 258 -6.98 -7.86 8.09
N TRP A 259 -7.25 -8.02 9.38
CA TRP A 259 -6.37 -8.74 10.29
C TRP A 259 -6.36 -10.26 10.02
N GLN A 260 -7.46 -10.82 9.55
CA GLN A 260 -7.62 -12.26 9.31
C GLN A 260 -6.75 -12.76 8.15
N ARG A 261 -6.34 -11.89 7.23
CA ARG A 261 -5.52 -12.25 6.07
C ARG A 261 -4.10 -12.72 6.44
N TYR A 262 -3.65 -12.43 7.65
CA TYR A 262 -2.29 -12.79 8.08
C TYR A 262 -2.31 -14.12 8.81
N SER A 263 -1.58 -15.09 8.28
CA SER A 263 -1.51 -16.45 8.84
C SER A 263 -0.56 -16.58 10.02
N SER A 264 0.34 -15.62 10.23
CA SER A 264 1.33 -15.69 11.32
C SER A 264 1.75 -14.31 11.84
N GLY A 265 2.20 -14.25 13.10
CA GLY A 265 2.76 -13.04 13.70
C GLY A 265 4.03 -12.54 12.99
N ARG A 266 4.78 -13.42 12.31
CA ARG A 266 5.92 -13.00 11.48
C ARG A 266 5.46 -12.13 10.31
N LYS A 267 4.41 -12.52 9.61
CA LYS A 267 3.86 -11.76 8.46
C LYS A 267 3.33 -10.40 8.87
N ILE A 268 2.61 -10.32 10.00
CA ILE A 268 2.09 -9.04 10.51
C ILE A 268 3.21 -8.12 11.03
N GLY A 269 4.24 -8.69 11.66
CA GLY A 269 5.43 -7.93 12.08
C GLY A 269 6.22 -7.35 10.90
N CYS A 270 6.28 -8.07 9.76
CA CYS A 270 6.91 -7.58 8.54
C CYS A 270 6.15 -6.39 7.93
N LEU A 271 4.82 -6.32 8.07
CA LEU A 271 4.01 -5.24 7.51
C LEU A 271 4.45 -3.85 7.98
N ALA A 272 4.89 -3.73 9.24
CA ALA A 272 5.44 -2.50 9.78
C ALA A 272 6.91 -2.24 9.37
N GLY A 273 7.59 -3.24 8.77
CA GLY A 273 9.02 -3.18 8.49
C GLY A 273 9.88 -3.05 9.77
N MET A 274 9.40 -3.59 10.89
CA MET A 274 10.07 -3.57 12.20
C MET A 274 10.79 -4.89 12.50
N VAL A 275 11.07 -5.69 11.48
CA VAL A 275 11.88 -6.89 11.58
C VAL A 275 13.35 -6.54 11.30
N PRO A 276 14.30 -7.17 12.01
CA PRO A 276 15.71 -6.93 11.73
C PRO A 276 16.08 -7.45 10.34
N SER A 277 17.02 -6.80 9.69
CA SER A 277 17.75 -7.39 8.55
C SER A 277 18.65 -8.50 9.05
N GLU A 278 18.86 -9.52 8.24
CA GLU A 278 19.64 -10.69 8.60
C GLU A 278 20.69 -10.99 7.52
N TRP A 279 21.92 -11.23 7.96
CA TRP A 279 23.06 -11.68 7.14
C TRP A 279 23.69 -12.90 7.81
N SER A 280 22.90 -13.97 7.90
CA SER A 280 23.36 -15.20 8.53
C SER A 280 24.04 -16.11 7.51
N THR A 281 25.16 -16.71 7.89
CA THR A 281 25.86 -17.74 7.10
C THR A 281 26.18 -18.94 8.01
N GLY A 282 25.69 -20.12 7.65
CA GLY A 282 25.79 -21.30 8.49
C GLY A 282 25.16 -21.07 9.87
N ASP A 283 25.85 -21.43 10.92
CA ASP A 283 25.40 -21.33 12.31
C ASP A 283 25.54 -19.90 12.92
N ASN A 284 26.13 -18.96 12.18
CA ASN A 284 26.35 -17.60 12.65
C ASN A 284 25.16 -16.69 12.25
N GLN A 285 24.29 -16.39 13.22
CA GLN A 285 23.20 -15.43 13.02
C GLN A 285 23.68 -14.00 13.24
N ARG A 286 23.62 -13.16 12.19
CA ARG A 286 23.92 -11.72 12.27
C ARG A 286 22.67 -10.89 11.97
N LEU A 287 22.11 -10.28 13.01
CA LEU A 287 20.97 -9.40 12.91
C LEU A 287 21.42 -7.93 12.85
N GLY A 288 20.90 -7.19 11.89
CA GLY A 288 21.17 -5.76 11.73
C GLY A 288 20.03 -4.87 12.22
N ALA A 289 19.98 -3.65 11.69
CA ALA A 289 18.89 -2.72 11.93
C ALA A 289 17.57 -3.23 11.33
N ILE A 290 16.44 -2.60 11.69
CA ILE A 290 15.16 -2.95 11.07
C ILE A 290 15.18 -2.69 9.57
N THR A 291 14.54 -3.56 8.81
CA THR A 291 14.54 -3.50 7.34
C THR A 291 13.90 -2.24 6.79
N LYS A 292 12.93 -1.65 7.51
CA LYS A 292 12.05 -0.56 7.07
C LYS A 292 11.26 -0.89 5.79
N VAL A 293 11.37 -2.11 5.28
CA VAL A 293 10.55 -2.64 4.18
C VAL A 293 9.16 -2.95 4.74
N GLY A 294 8.16 -2.16 4.36
CA GLY A 294 6.80 -2.23 4.88
C GLY A 294 6.14 -0.85 4.88
N VAL A 295 4.97 -0.73 5.51
CA VAL A 295 4.15 0.48 5.50
C VAL A 295 4.69 1.51 6.52
N PRO A 296 5.24 2.67 6.09
CA PRO A 296 5.80 3.67 7.01
C PRO A 296 4.77 4.24 7.98
N ALA A 297 3.51 4.40 7.55
CA ALA A 297 2.43 4.89 8.39
C ALA A 297 2.17 3.97 9.58
N ILE A 298 2.12 2.64 9.37
CA ILE A 298 1.97 1.66 10.46
C ILE A 298 3.12 1.77 11.45
N ARG A 299 4.35 1.82 10.97
CA ARG A 299 5.54 1.93 11.82
C ARG A 299 5.51 3.18 12.71
N ARG A 300 5.11 4.33 12.13
CA ARG A 300 4.93 5.59 12.88
C ARG A 300 3.85 5.45 13.95
N ILE A 301 2.65 4.99 13.57
CA ILE A 301 1.51 4.84 14.50
C ILE A 301 1.87 3.91 15.67
N ILE A 302 2.48 2.77 15.36
CA ILE A 302 2.88 1.79 16.38
C ILE A 302 3.97 2.37 17.29
N THR A 303 4.96 3.08 16.76
CA THR A 303 6.00 3.72 17.57
C THR A 303 5.42 4.76 18.52
N GLU A 304 4.48 5.60 18.06
CA GLU A 304 3.76 6.57 18.88
C GLU A 304 2.88 5.87 19.94
N ALA A 305 2.21 4.78 19.57
CA ALA A 305 1.41 3.97 20.48
C ALA A 305 2.25 3.37 21.61
N VAL A 306 3.46 2.88 21.32
CA VAL A 306 4.37 2.31 22.33
C VAL A 306 4.72 3.33 23.42
N TRP A 307 5.04 4.58 23.06
CA TRP A 307 5.29 5.63 24.05
C TRP A 307 4.11 5.85 24.99
N ARG A 308 2.91 5.80 24.46
CA ARG A 308 1.67 5.92 25.26
C ARG A 308 1.44 4.68 26.13
N ILE A 309 1.71 3.49 25.61
CA ILE A 309 1.54 2.24 26.35
C ILE A 309 2.55 2.15 27.50
N ILE A 310 3.80 2.51 27.29
CA ILE A 310 4.80 2.56 28.39
C ILE A 310 4.31 3.46 29.53
N LEU A 311 3.69 4.58 29.22
CA LEU A 311 3.18 5.51 30.22
C LEU A 311 1.90 5.02 30.93
N PHE A 312 0.94 4.46 30.17
CA PHE A 312 -0.39 4.13 30.68
C PHE A 312 -0.59 2.66 31.06
N GLN A 313 0.31 1.78 30.65
CA GLN A 313 0.23 0.34 30.84
C GLN A 313 1.59 -0.28 31.13
N PRO A 314 2.25 0.10 32.23
CA PRO A 314 3.57 -0.43 32.58
C PRO A 314 3.54 -1.95 32.85
N GLN A 315 2.36 -2.53 33.14
CA GLN A 315 2.15 -3.97 33.38
C GLN A 315 2.03 -4.80 32.09
N TYR A 316 1.94 -4.19 30.92
CA TYR A 316 1.94 -4.91 29.65
C TYR A 316 3.22 -5.73 29.48
N GLN A 317 3.10 -7.05 29.24
CA GLN A 317 4.25 -7.97 29.27
C GLN A 317 5.47 -7.52 28.48
N PRO A 318 5.35 -7.03 27.23
CA PRO A 318 6.51 -6.51 26.50
C PRO A 318 7.16 -5.28 27.14
N VAL A 319 6.40 -4.43 27.86
CA VAL A 319 6.95 -3.27 28.57
C VAL A 319 7.74 -3.75 29.77
N GLN A 320 7.23 -4.69 30.56
CA GLN A 320 7.93 -5.28 31.69
C GLN A 320 9.24 -5.95 31.27
N LYS A 321 9.23 -6.71 30.18
CA LYS A 321 10.43 -7.36 29.64
C LYS A 321 11.57 -6.37 29.35
N TRP A 322 11.22 -5.13 28.98
CA TRP A 322 12.22 -4.10 28.62
C TRP A 322 12.36 -3.02 29.67
N GLN A 323 11.80 -3.19 30.88
CA GLN A 323 11.71 -2.15 31.92
C GLN A 323 13.09 -1.62 32.33
N GLU A 324 14.08 -2.48 32.54
CA GLU A 324 15.45 -2.08 32.90
C GLU A 324 16.08 -1.21 31.82
N VAL A 325 15.91 -1.57 30.54
CA VAL A 325 16.42 -0.78 29.42
C VAL A 325 15.70 0.55 29.30
N LEU A 326 14.39 0.58 29.53
CA LEU A 326 13.57 1.80 29.46
C LEU A 326 13.90 2.80 30.56
N SER A 327 14.23 2.33 31.79
CA SER A 327 14.67 3.18 32.92
C SER A 327 16.13 3.58 32.84
N GLY A 328 16.98 2.85 32.12
CA GLY A 328 18.42 3.14 31.95
C GLY A 328 18.69 4.50 31.28
N THR A 329 19.96 4.86 31.12
CA THR A 329 20.36 6.13 30.48
C THR A 329 20.69 6.01 29.01
N ASN A 330 20.95 4.80 28.50
CA ASN A 330 21.41 4.56 27.14
C ASN A 330 20.28 4.79 26.11
N ARG A 331 20.31 5.92 25.42
CA ARG A 331 19.32 6.31 24.40
C ARG A 331 19.23 5.33 23.22
N ALA A 332 20.35 4.71 22.84
CA ALA A 332 20.37 3.78 21.71
C ALA A 332 19.64 2.48 22.06
N LEU A 333 19.86 1.95 23.26
CA LEU A 333 19.15 0.78 23.76
C LEU A 333 17.66 1.06 23.96
N LYS A 334 17.29 2.24 24.49
CA LYS A 334 15.86 2.64 24.57
C LYS A 334 15.18 2.63 23.21
N LYS A 335 15.81 3.17 22.16
CA LYS A 335 15.25 3.12 20.80
C LYS A 335 15.06 1.68 20.31
N LYS A 336 16.00 0.77 20.62
CA LYS A 336 15.86 -0.66 20.28
C LYS A 336 14.68 -1.29 21.03
N ALA A 337 14.54 -1.01 22.33
CA ALA A 337 13.41 -1.48 23.15
C ALA A 337 12.06 -1.01 22.59
N ILE A 338 11.93 0.29 22.25
CA ILE A 338 10.72 0.85 21.64
C ILE A 338 10.34 0.10 20.35
N VAL A 339 11.30 -0.19 19.50
CA VAL A 339 11.06 -0.94 18.26
C VAL A 339 10.65 -2.40 18.54
N ALA A 340 11.31 -3.05 19.51
CA ALA A 340 10.97 -4.43 19.89
C ALA A 340 9.57 -4.53 20.50
N ILE A 341 9.22 -3.63 21.41
CA ILE A 341 7.87 -3.52 21.98
C ILE A 341 6.85 -3.23 20.88
N GLY A 342 7.17 -2.33 19.95
CA GLY A 342 6.28 -1.99 18.83
C GLY A 342 6.00 -3.16 17.91
N ARG A 343 7.03 -3.94 17.56
CA ARG A 343 6.85 -5.17 16.79
C ARG A 343 5.94 -6.15 17.53
N GLN A 344 6.17 -6.35 18.84
CA GLN A 344 5.36 -7.25 19.65
C GLN A 344 3.92 -6.73 19.78
N LEU A 345 3.73 -5.43 20.03
CA LEU A 345 2.41 -4.81 20.06
C LEU A 345 1.62 -5.05 18.77
N MET A 346 2.27 -4.94 17.61
CA MET A 346 1.61 -5.22 16.34
C MET A 346 1.15 -6.68 16.22
N VAL A 347 1.97 -7.62 16.71
CA VAL A 347 1.62 -9.04 16.76
C VAL A 347 0.49 -9.30 17.75
N ASP A 348 0.54 -8.69 18.94
CA ASP A 348 -0.45 -8.90 19.97
C ASP A 348 -1.81 -8.27 19.60
N LEU A 349 -1.82 -7.08 18.97
CA LEU A 349 -3.05 -6.53 18.41
C LEU A 349 -3.65 -7.45 17.35
N TRP A 350 -2.84 -8.04 16.48
CA TRP A 350 -3.31 -9.03 15.52
C TRP A 350 -3.90 -10.27 16.23
N ARG A 351 -3.24 -10.82 17.24
CA ARG A 351 -3.72 -11.98 17.98
C ARG A 351 -5.05 -11.71 18.68
N VAL A 352 -5.18 -10.53 19.31
CA VAL A 352 -6.41 -10.09 19.97
C VAL A 352 -7.52 -9.86 18.95
N GLN A 353 -7.26 -9.14 17.86
CA GLN A 353 -8.25 -8.84 16.81
C GLN A 353 -8.73 -10.09 16.04
N THR A 354 -7.93 -11.15 16.05
CA THR A 354 -8.29 -12.44 15.41
C THR A 354 -8.78 -13.48 16.41
N GLY A 355 -8.99 -13.12 17.68
CA GLY A 355 -9.51 -14.01 18.73
C GLY A 355 -8.54 -15.12 19.17
N ARG A 356 -7.23 -14.99 18.88
CA ARG A 356 -6.20 -16.02 19.21
C ARG A 356 -5.71 -15.95 20.65
N ILE A 357 -5.90 -14.82 21.30
CA ILE A 357 -5.54 -14.56 22.70
C ILE A 357 -6.42 -13.45 23.24
N SER A 358 -6.72 -13.49 24.52
CA SER A 358 -7.37 -12.38 25.19
C SER A 358 -6.37 -11.27 25.54
N ALA A 359 -6.82 -10.03 25.56
CA ALA A 359 -5.97 -8.91 25.98
C ALA A 359 -5.52 -9.04 27.44
N GLN A 360 -6.34 -9.69 28.29
CA GLN A 360 -6.05 -9.93 29.69
C GLN A 360 -4.83 -10.84 29.88
N GLU A 361 -4.69 -11.91 29.09
CA GLU A 361 -3.51 -12.79 29.12
C GLU A 361 -2.20 -12.07 28.79
N LEU A 362 -2.27 -10.92 28.12
CA LEU A 362 -1.13 -10.07 27.80
C LEU A 362 -0.87 -8.96 28.83
N ASN A 363 -1.71 -8.85 29.87
CA ASN A 363 -1.79 -7.70 30.75
C ASN A 363 -2.00 -6.38 29.98
N LEU A 364 -2.74 -6.44 28.87
CA LEU A 364 -3.07 -5.31 28.01
C LEU A 364 -4.50 -4.84 28.31
N VAL A 365 -4.62 -3.69 28.95
CA VAL A 365 -5.93 -3.10 29.28
C VAL A 365 -6.54 -2.48 28.04
N MET A 366 -7.72 -2.97 27.65
CA MET A 366 -8.51 -2.43 26.56
C MET A 366 -9.61 -1.53 27.09
N ILE A 367 -9.98 -0.48 26.34
CA ILE A 367 -11.05 0.47 26.65
C ILE A 367 -11.92 0.71 25.40
N GLY A 368 -13.21 0.93 25.62
CA GLY A 368 -14.17 1.14 24.52
C GLY A 368 -14.43 -0.16 23.74
N GLY A 369 -15.66 -0.38 23.33
CA GLY A 369 -16.20 -1.54 22.64
C GLY A 369 -17.67 -1.59 22.87
#